data_324672bfeeb14e355945da3053b52c2b
#
_entry.id   324672bfeeb14e355945da3053b52c2b
#
_cell.length_a   1.000
_cell.length_b   1.000
_cell.length_c   1.000
_cell.angle_alpha   90.00
_cell.angle_beta   90.00
_cell.angle_gamma   90.00
#
_symmetry.space_group_name_H-M   'P 1'
#
loop_
_entity.id
_entity.type
_entity.pdbx_description
1 polymer ?
#
loop_
_entity_poly.entity_id
_entity_poly.type
_entity_poly.pdbx_seq_one_letter_code
_entity_poly.pdbx_strand_id
1 'polypeptide(L)'
;ALKESSAGRIVVTSSITGPVTGFPGWSHYGASKAGQLGFIRTASIELAKYQITVNAVMPGNIITEGLQGMGEDYLQQMANSIPLKRLGKVEGIGHAAYYFASEGAGYVTGQTIVVDGGQILPESLEAVG
;
A
#
# COMPACT_ATOMS: atom_id res chain seq x y z
N ALA A 1 -24.29 7.19 -4.59
CA ALA A 1 -23.72 8.16 -3.63
C ALA A 1 -22.49 8.86 -4.21
N LEU A 2 -21.44 8.11 -4.58
CA LEU A 2 -20.21 8.73 -5.11
C LEU A 2 -20.45 9.47 -6.43
N LYS A 3 -21.31 8.98 -7.29
CA LYS A 3 -21.62 9.63 -8.56
C LYS A 3 -22.24 11.01 -8.41
N GLU A 4 -22.86 11.27 -7.28
CA GLU A 4 -23.50 12.54 -6.98
C GLU A 4 -22.56 13.52 -6.25
N SER A 5 -21.40 13.02 -5.80
CA SER A 5 -20.40 13.81 -5.12
C SER A 5 -19.54 14.59 -6.12
N SER A 6 -19.10 15.78 -5.75
CA SER A 6 -18.12 16.54 -6.55
C SER A 6 -16.69 16.05 -6.31
N ALA A 7 -16.47 15.17 -5.32
CA ALA A 7 -15.15 14.70 -4.92
C ALA A 7 -15.19 13.21 -4.55
N GLY A 8 -15.79 12.38 -5.41
CA GLY A 8 -15.86 10.94 -5.19
C GLY A 8 -14.47 10.30 -5.19
N ARG A 9 -14.16 9.53 -4.15
CA ARG A 9 -12.85 8.91 -3.97
C ARG A 9 -13.03 7.45 -3.52
N ILE A 10 -12.27 6.56 -4.14
CA ILE A 10 -12.12 5.17 -3.67
C ILE A 10 -10.64 4.95 -3.42
N VAL A 11 -10.30 4.58 -2.19
CA VAL A 11 -8.93 4.29 -1.79
C VAL A 11 -8.88 2.86 -1.30
N VAL A 12 -8.07 2.03 -1.98
CA VAL A 12 -7.93 0.62 -1.66
C VAL A 12 -6.61 0.41 -0.92
N THR A 13 -6.64 -0.38 0.15
CA THR A 13 -5.41 -0.79 0.83
C THR A 13 -4.98 -2.15 0.29
N SER A 14 -3.94 -2.16 -0.54
CA SER A 14 -3.34 -3.37 -1.06
C SER A 14 -2.13 -3.77 -0.20
N SER A 15 -1.03 -4.13 -0.79
CA SER A 15 0.21 -4.54 -0.11
C SER A 15 1.34 -4.54 -1.12
N ILE A 16 2.58 -4.53 -0.64
CA ILE A 16 3.72 -4.86 -1.49
C ILE A 16 3.72 -6.36 -1.83
N THR A 17 3.19 -7.20 -0.92
CA THR A 17 3.11 -8.65 -1.14
C THR A 17 2.01 -8.97 -2.14
N GLY A 18 2.38 -9.64 -3.20
CA GLY A 18 1.53 -9.97 -4.32
C GLY A 18 1.86 -9.12 -5.54
N PRO A 19 1.59 -7.81 -5.51
CA PRO A 19 1.92 -6.95 -6.66
C PRO A 19 3.42 -6.87 -6.98
N VAL A 20 4.28 -6.84 -5.95
CA VAL A 20 5.73 -6.62 -6.15
C VAL A 20 6.56 -7.76 -5.57
N THR A 21 6.26 -8.18 -4.33
CA THR A 21 7.03 -9.21 -3.63
C THR A 21 6.17 -10.46 -3.40
N GLY A 22 6.81 -11.54 -2.98
CA GLY A 22 6.13 -12.77 -2.60
C GLY A 22 6.65 -13.27 -1.27
N PHE A 23 5.85 -14.07 -0.58
CA PHE A 23 6.26 -14.72 0.66
C PHE A 23 5.68 -16.14 0.70
N PRO A 24 6.50 -17.15 1.03
CA PRO A 24 6.04 -18.53 1.08
C PRO A 24 4.83 -18.70 2.00
N GLY A 25 3.83 -19.42 1.54
CA GLY A 25 2.60 -19.64 2.28
C GLY A 25 1.52 -18.59 2.06
N TRP A 26 1.81 -17.52 1.32
CA TRP A 26 0.90 -16.38 1.15
C TRP A 26 0.37 -16.23 -0.28
N SER A 27 0.31 -17.32 -1.05
CA SER A 27 -0.15 -17.24 -2.44
C SER A 27 -1.59 -16.72 -2.56
N HIS A 28 -2.49 -17.13 -1.65
CA HIS A 28 -3.87 -16.63 -1.63
C HIS A 28 -3.92 -15.12 -1.31
N TYR A 29 -3.13 -14.69 -0.33
CA TYR A 29 -3.03 -13.28 0.03
C TYR A 29 -2.45 -12.48 -1.13
N GLY A 30 -1.34 -12.96 -1.72
CA GLY A 30 -0.71 -12.30 -2.84
C GLY A 30 -1.64 -12.16 -4.03
N ALA A 31 -2.41 -13.21 -4.34
CA ALA A 31 -3.38 -13.17 -5.43
C ALA A 31 -4.47 -12.11 -5.17
N SER A 32 -4.99 -12.02 -3.94
CA SER A 32 -6.02 -11.06 -3.60
C SER A 32 -5.50 -9.62 -3.68
N LYS A 33 -4.29 -9.37 -3.18
CA LYS A 33 -3.70 -8.03 -3.17
C LYS A 33 -3.30 -7.57 -4.57
N ALA A 34 -2.76 -8.45 -5.40
CA ALA A 34 -2.46 -8.14 -6.80
C ALA A 34 -3.75 -7.92 -7.60
N GLY A 35 -4.79 -8.70 -7.30
CA GLY A 35 -6.09 -8.54 -7.92
C GLY A 35 -6.72 -7.18 -7.67
N GLN A 36 -6.49 -6.59 -6.49
CA GLN A 36 -6.94 -5.24 -6.18
C GLN A 36 -6.34 -4.21 -7.14
N LEU A 37 -5.08 -4.37 -7.55
CA LEU A 37 -4.46 -3.44 -8.51
C LEU A 37 -5.07 -3.57 -9.89
N GLY A 38 -5.40 -4.79 -10.32
CA GLY A 38 -6.15 -5.00 -11.56
C GLY A 38 -7.52 -4.34 -11.51
N PHE A 39 -8.20 -4.48 -10.36
CA PHE A 39 -9.49 -3.84 -10.14
C PHE A 39 -9.39 -2.31 -10.26
N ILE A 40 -8.43 -1.67 -9.57
CA ILE A 40 -8.34 -0.20 -9.62
C ILE A 40 -8.05 0.31 -11.02
N ARG A 41 -7.30 -0.45 -11.82
CA ARG A 41 -6.95 -0.07 -13.18
C ARG A 41 -8.20 0.05 -14.06
N THR A 42 -9.07 -0.92 -13.98
CA THR A 42 -10.32 -0.93 -14.76
C THR A 42 -11.35 0.01 -14.16
N ALA A 43 -11.56 -0.06 -12.85
CA ALA A 43 -12.56 0.77 -12.18
C ALA A 43 -12.27 2.27 -12.35
N SER A 44 -11.00 2.66 -12.34
CA SER A 44 -10.63 4.07 -12.52
C SER A 44 -11.09 4.59 -13.89
N ILE A 45 -10.98 3.77 -14.91
CA ILE A 45 -11.45 4.14 -16.25
C ILE A 45 -12.99 4.22 -16.31
N GLU A 46 -13.64 3.21 -15.75
CA GLU A 46 -15.11 3.14 -15.77
C GLU A 46 -15.76 4.29 -14.99
N LEU A 47 -15.13 4.71 -13.89
CA LEU A 47 -15.71 5.72 -13.00
C LEU A 47 -15.23 7.14 -13.31
N ALA A 48 -14.30 7.29 -14.25
CA ALA A 48 -13.75 8.61 -14.62
C ALA A 48 -14.84 9.58 -15.10
N LYS A 49 -15.82 9.09 -15.81
CA LYS A 49 -16.92 9.94 -16.30
C LYS A 49 -17.76 10.57 -15.18
N TYR A 50 -17.67 10.03 -13.98
CA TYR A 50 -18.34 10.58 -12.80
C TYR A 50 -17.40 11.42 -11.94
N GLN A 51 -16.16 11.68 -12.41
CA GLN A 51 -15.12 12.37 -11.65
C GLN A 51 -14.76 11.64 -10.34
N ILE A 52 -14.88 10.31 -10.34
CA ILE A 52 -14.49 9.47 -9.21
C ILE A 52 -13.09 8.95 -9.47
N THR A 53 -12.18 9.18 -8.54
CA THR A 53 -10.82 8.62 -8.61
C THR A 53 -10.74 7.32 -7.83
N VAL A 54 -9.90 6.38 -8.30
CA VAL A 54 -9.71 5.06 -7.67
C VAL A 54 -8.21 4.81 -7.59
N ASN A 55 -7.69 4.76 -6.38
CA ASN A 55 -6.25 4.61 -6.13
C ASN A 55 -6.01 3.59 -5.03
N ALA A 56 -4.76 3.17 -4.86
CA ALA A 56 -4.40 2.20 -3.84
C ALA A 56 -3.15 2.62 -3.08
N VAL A 57 -3.11 2.25 -1.80
CA VAL A 57 -1.92 2.35 -0.95
C VAL A 57 -1.37 0.94 -0.79
N MET A 58 -0.05 0.80 -0.88
CA MET A 58 0.65 -0.49 -0.79
C MET A 58 1.61 -0.47 0.39
N PRO A 59 1.16 -0.90 1.58
CA PRO A 59 2.03 -0.95 2.75
C PRO A 59 3.08 -2.05 2.65
N GLY A 60 4.27 -1.78 3.21
CA GLY A 60 5.24 -2.81 3.55
C GLY A 60 5.01 -3.28 4.99
N ASN A 61 6.11 -3.49 5.73
CA ASN A 61 6.04 -3.93 7.12
C ASN A 61 5.71 -2.75 8.04
N ILE A 62 4.51 -2.80 8.62
CA ILE A 62 3.96 -1.74 9.47
C ILE A 62 3.77 -2.30 10.87
N ILE A 63 4.16 -1.54 11.90
CA ILE A 63 3.93 -1.92 13.28
C ILE A 63 2.43 -1.90 13.58
N THR A 64 1.92 -3.06 14.02
CA THR A 64 0.56 -3.22 14.53
C THR A 64 0.64 -3.82 15.93
N GLU A 65 -0.48 -3.79 16.66
CA GLU A 65 -0.53 -4.40 17.99
C GLU A 65 -0.13 -5.88 17.95
N GLY A 66 -0.55 -6.60 16.93
CA GLY A 66 -0.20 -8.01 16.76
C GLY A 66 1.30 -8.21 16.58
N LEU A 67 1.96 -7.35 15.80
CA LEU A 67 3.41 -7.43 15.60
C LEU A 67 4.19 -7.06 16.86
N GLN A 68 3.73 -6.05 17.61
CA GLN A 68 4.40 -5.66 18.86
C GLN A 68 4.49 -6.81 19.87
N GLY A 69 3.51 -7.72 19.83
CA GLY A 69 3.52 -8.90 20.70
C GLY A 69 4.52 -9.98 20.32
N MET A 70 5.20 -9.87 19.17
CA MET A 70 6.15 -10.89 18.70
C MET A 70 7.57 -10.72 19.23
N GLY A 71 7.84 -9.65 20.00
CA GLY A 71 9.12 -9.41 20.64
C GLY A 71 10.04 -8.51 19.84
N GLU A 72 10.93 -7.81 20.57
CA GLU A 72 11.83 -6.81 19.98
C GLU A 72 12.83 -7.40 18.99
N ASP A 73 13.33 -8.62 19.26
CA ASP A 73 14.31 -9.25 18.37
C ASP A 73 13.71 -9.52 16.99
N TYR A 74 12.47 -9.98 16.95
CA TYR A 74 11.78 -10.22 15.70
C TYR A 74 11.53 -8.92 14.94
N LEU A 75 11.08 -7.88 15.65
CA LEU A 75 10.85 -6.57 15.05
C LEU A 75 12.14 -5.96 14.50
N GLN A 76 13.24 -6.11 15.24
CA GLN A 76 14.53 -5.61 14.79
C GLN A 76 15.02 -6.35 13.55
N GLN A 77 14.82 -7.65 13.50
CA GLN A 77 15.17 -8.46 12.33
C GLN A 77 14.40 -7.99 11.10
N MET A 78 13.10 -7.74 11.26
CA MET A 78 12.29 -7.19 10.17
C MET A 78 12.80 -5.82 9.74
N ALA A 79 13.08 -4.95 10.70
CA ALA A 79 13.58 -3.60 10.42
C ALA A 79 14.91 -3.62 9.67
N ASN A 80 15.78 -4.58 9.97
CA ASN A 80 17.08 -4.69 9.32
C ASN A 80 16.99 -4.98 7.82
N SER A 81 15.88 -5.54 7.36
CA SER A 81 15.66 -5.81 5.95
C SER A 81 15.12 -4.60 5.18
N ILE A 82 14.85 -3.50 5.87
CA ILE A 82 14.27 -2.28 5.29
C ILE A 82 15.35 -1.21 5.21
N PRO A 83 15.51 -0.52 4.06
CA PRO A 83 16.52 0.54 3.95
C PRO A 83 16.44 1.63 5.02
N LEU A 84 15.24 2.08 5.41
CA LEU A 84 15.08 3.06 6.48
C LEU A 84 15.32 2.49 7.88
N LYS A 85 15.59 1.17 8.00
CA LYS A 85 15.96 0.49 9.24
C LYS A 85 14.93 0.62 10.37
N ARG A 86 13.68 0.76 10.02
CA ARG A 86 12.57 0.79 10.98
C ARG A 86 11.30 0.30 10.29
N LEU A 87 10.38 -0.22 11.09
CA LEU A 87 9.03 -0.54 10.62
C LEU A 87 8.23 0.74 10.45
N GLY A 88 7.29 0.74 9.52
CA GLY A 88 6.38 1.86 9.34
C GLY A 88 5.34 1.94 10.45
N LYS A 89 4.65 3.06 10.52
CA LYS A 89 3.55 3.29 11.46
C LYS A 89 2.24 3.36 10.70
N VAL A 90 1.15 3.01 11.40
CA VAL A 90 -0.19 3.05 10.79
C VAL A 90 -0.54 4.46 10.28
N GLU A 91 -0.03 5.50 10.96
CA GLU A 91 -0.24 6.90 10.57
C GLU A 91 0.35 7.19 9.19
N GLY A 92 1.47 6.56 8.83
CA GLY A 92 2.07 6.73 7.50
C GLY A 92 1.16 6.23 6.40
N ILE A 93 0.47 5.12 6.64
CA ILE A 93 -0.52 4.59 5.70
C ILE A 93 -1.71 5.53 5.64
N GLY A 94 -2.17 6.02 6.78
CA GLY A 94 -3.29 6.96 6.86
C GLY A 94 -3.02 8.26 6.10
N HIS A 95 -1.80 8.79 6.17
CA HIS A 95 -1.43 10.00 5.43
C HIS A 95 -1.46 9.78 3.92
N ALA A 96 -0.99 8.63 3.44
CA ALA A 96 -1.05 8.31 2.02
C ALA A 96 -2.50 8.17 1.53
N ALA A 97 -3.34 7.50 2.32
CA ALA A 97 -4.77 7.37 2.01
C ALA A 97 -5.46 8.74 2.02
N TYR A 98 -5.11 9.58 2.99
CA TYR A 98 -5.65 10.94 3.07
C TYR A 98 -5.32 11.76 1.83
N TYR A 99 -4.08 11.65 1.34
CA TYR A 99 -3.71 12.34 0.11
C TYR A 99 -4.65 11.95 -1.04
N PHE A 100 -4.85 10.66 -1.27
CA PHE A 100 -5.75 10.20 -2.34
C PHE A 100 -7.19 10.65 -2.13
N ALA A 101 -7.63 10.79 -0.89
CA ALA A 101 -8.98 11.25 -0.56
C ALA A 101 -9.17 12.76 -0.66
N SER A 102 -8.07 13.53 -0.73
CA SER A 102 -8.11 14.98 -0.70
C SER A 102 -8.54 15.57 -2.04
N GLU A 103 -8.95 16.84 -2.01
CA GLU A 103 -9.25 17.58 -3.23
C GLU A 103 -8.02 17.75 -4.11
N GLY A 104 -6.85 17.91 -3.49
CA GLY A 104 -5.59 18.06 -4.21
C GLY A 104 -5.23 16.85 -5.09
N ALA A 105 -5.80 15.69 -4.82
CA ALA A 105 -5.57 14.48 -5.62
C ALA A 105 -6.62 14.29 -6.73
N GLY A 106 -7.37 15.32 -7.07
CA GLY A 106 -8.48 15.21 -8.03
C GLY A 106 -8.09 14.81 -9.45
N TYR A 107 -6.82 14.94 -9.80
CA TYR A 107 -6.29 14.56 -11.12
C TYR A 107 -5.45 13.28 -11.06
N VAL A 108 -5.47 12.56 -9.94
CA VAL A 108 -4.73 11.32 -9.72
C VAL A 108 -5.72 10.16 -9.66
N THR A 109 -5.67 9.24 -10.63
CA THR A 109 -6.52 8.05 -10.61
C THR A 109 -5.79 6.86 -11.21
N GLY A 110 -6.12 5.67 -10.75
CA GLY A 110 -5.50 4.44 -11.20
C GLY A 110 -4.07 4.25 -10.71
N GLN A 111 -3.65 4.98 -9.66
CA GLN A 111 -2.28 5.01 -9.19
C GLN A 111 -2.11 4.32 -7.84
N THR A 112 -0.86 4.03 -7.51
CA THR A 112 -0.49 3.42 -6.23
C THR A 112 0.59 4.26 -5.56
N ILE A 113 0.57 4.26 -4.22
CA ILE A 113 1.68 4.77 -3.40
C ILE A 113 2.19 3.62 -2.56
N VAL A 114 3.47 3.31 -2.70
CA VAL A 114 4.16 2.31 -1.87
C VAL A 114 4.67 3.01 -0.60
N VAL A 115 4.29 2.47 0.55
CA VAL A 115 4.70 3.02 1.86
C VAL A 115 5.40 1.91 2.62
N ASP A 116 6.71 1.77 2.42
CA ASP A 116 7.45 0.58 2.86
C ASP A 116 8.88 0.85 3.35
N GLY A 117 9.28 2.11 3.46
CA GLY A 117 10.64 2.44 3.87
C GLY A 117 11.72 2.01 2.87
N GLY A 118 11.32 1.72 1.64
CA GLY A 118 12.24 1.25 0.60
C GLY A 118 12.37 -0.28 0.54
N GLN A 119 11.54 -1.01 1.27
CA GLN A 119 11.67 -2.47 1.38
C GLN A 119 11.72 -3.20 0.05
N ILE A 120 11.01 -2.73 -0.98
CA ILE A 120 10.97 -3.40 -2.28
C ILE A 120 12.14 -3.05 -3.21
N LEU A 121 13.03 -2.14 -2.81
CA LEU A 121 14.06 -1.62 -3.70
C LEU A 121 15.31 -2.49 -3.77
N PRO A 122 15.85 -3.03 -2.66
CA PRO A 122 17.09 -3.82 -2.72
C PRO A 122 16.87 -5.15 -3.42
N GLU A 123 17.82 -5.54 -4.27
CA GLU A 123 17.77 -6.84 -4.93
C GLU A 123 18.24 -7.98 -4.02
N SER A 124 18.93 -7.66 -2.91
CA SER A 124 19.42 -8.64 -1.94
C SER A 124 19.59 -7.98 -0.57
N LEU A 125 19.78 -8.82 0.47
CA LEU A 125 20.05 -8.29 1.82
C LEU A 125 21.32 -7.46 1.88
N GLU A 126 22.32 -7.77 1.06
CA GLU A 126 23.55 -6.98 1.01
C GLU A 126 23.28 -5.54 0.53
N ALA A 127 22.35 -5.38 -0.40
CA ALA A 127 22.02 -4.07 -0.94
C ALA A 127 21.26 -3.17 0.05
N VAL A 128 20.76 -3.72 1.13
CA VAL A 128 20.07 -2.94 2.16
C VAL A 128 21.04 -2.09 2.97
N GLY A 129 22.25 -2.59 3.14
CA GLY A 129 23.30 -1.88 3.91
C GLY A 129 23.34 -2.18 5.40
#